data_5dff2909de8c3e16927d96d06731db68
#
_entry.id   5dff2909de8c3e16927d96d06731db68
#
_cell.length_a   1.000
_cell.length_b   1.000
_cell.length_c   1.000
_cell.angle_alpha   90.00
_cell.angle_beta   90.00
_cell.angle_gamma   90.00
#
_symmetry.space_group_name_H-M   'P 1'
#
loop_
_entity.id
_entity.type
_entity.pdbx_description
1 polymer ?
#
loop_
_entity_poly.entity_id
_entity_poly.type
_entity_poly.pdbx_seq_one_letter_code
_entity_poly.pdbx_strand_id
1 'polypeptide(L)'
;MTSVTVAPLGIDPLNTVMGVRTLSMNAAGARFEQSVGPRFHDHRGQTTLGSVGVVADDAVAGAFYASAPAGSRTVVSQLVVTAAAPLPASGIVTAAASATHLDLETGTGVTDGEIRDGGDRVAAMLRARSFIVSRPVRTELHYGPAAELVIPEQEETTPADELAALPGLTIVEGIASGRVHRGPLAGLTGLAVESVSRGTISGSMTPSNWMSNAVGTVQGGVLLTVADLAAGLVAQTLTEPGTSFRTLDAHLDLVRSPAVDGPPIRVKSDVVRAGRRLALIETRLTTPDGQLLVSARASAQLGRPHDGAGR
;
A
#
# COMPACT_ATOMS: atom_id res chain seq x y z
N MET A 1 -33.46 7.76 -16.14
CA MET A 1 -32.33 7.49 -15.22
C MET A 1 -32.18 5.98 -15.12
N THR A 2 -31.34 5.37 -15.95
CA THR A 2 -31.13 3.92 -15.99
C THR A 2 -30.04 3.61 -14.95
N SER A 3 -30.43 2.95 -13.86
CA SER A 3 -29.47 2.43 -12.88
C SER A 3 -28.68 1.32 -13.56
N VAL A 4 -27.39 1.54 -13.77
CA VAL A 4 -26.47 0.48 -14.19
C VAL A 4 -26.25 -0.39 -12.96
N THR A 5 -26.95 -1.52 -12.89
CA THR A 5 -26.63 -2.59 -11.93
C THR A 5 -25.36 -3.25 -12.44
N VAL A 6 -24.23 -2.95 -11.82
CA VAL A 6 -22.99 -3.71 -12.06
C VAL A 6 -23.25 -5.12 -11.53
N ALA A 7 -23.25 -6.12 -12.42
CA ALA A 7 -23.32 -7.52 -12.02
C ALA A 7 -22.18 -7.83 -11.03
N PRO A 8 -22.37 -8.71 -10.04
CA PRO A 8 -21.30 -9.09 -9.13
C PRO A 8 -20.17 -9.68 -9.99
N LEU A 9 -19.08 -8.93 -10.10
CA LEU A 9 -17.82 -9.42 -10.63
C LEU A 9 -17.47 -10.66 -9.81
N GLY A 10 -17.02 -11.71 -10.46
CA GLY A 10 -16.56 -12.92 -9.79
C GLY A 10 -15.59 -12.56 -8.66
N ILE A 11 -15.36 -13.49 -7.74
CA ILE A 11 -14.51 -13.28 -6.55
C ILE A 11 -13.20 -12.62 -7.01
N ASP A 12 -12.98 -11.39 -6.59
CA ASP A 12 -11.72 -10.66 -6.83
C ASP A 12 -10.66 -11.20 -5.85
N PRO A 13 -9.64 -11.92 -6.35
CA PRO A 13 -8.62 -12.51 -5.50
C PRO A 13 -7.92 -11.49 -4.63
N LEU A 14 -7.61 -10.31 -5.17
CA LEU A 14 -6.95 -9.23 -4.44
C LEU A 14 -7.80 -8.77 -3.26
N ASN A 15 -9.05 -8.43 -3.51
CA ASN A 15 -9.97 -7.95 -2.48
C ASN A 15 -10.25 -9.03 -1.43
N THR A 16 -10.31 -10.30 -1.84
CA THR A 16 -10.44 -11.43 -0.90
C THR A 16 -9.23 -11.55 0.01
N VAL A 17 -8.01 -11.51 -0.55
CA VAL A 17 -6.75 -11.59 0.23
C VAL A 17 -6.61 -10.41 1.17
N MET A 18 -6.94 -9.22 0.72
CA MET A 18 -6.79 -7.98 1.48
C MET A 18 -7.99 -7.66 2.39
N GLY A 19 -9.03 -8.51 2.38
CA GLY A 19 -10.21 -8.30 3.21
C GLY A 19 -11.00 -7.04 2.84
N VAL A 20 -10.97 -6.66 1.55
CA VAL A 20 -11.66 -5.49 1.01
C VAL A 20 -13.04 -5.88 0.48
N ARG A 21 -14.02 -5.03 0.69
CA ARG A 21 -15.39 -5.19 0.18
C ARG A 21 -15.92 -3.89 -0.39
N THR A 22 -16.49 -3.95 -1.59
CA THR A 22 -17.21 -2.81 -2.19
C THR A 22 -18.53 -2.57 -1.45
N LEU A 23 -18.77 -1.36 -0.99
CA LEU A 23 -20.04 -0.93 -0.40
C LEU A 23 -20.92 -0.24 -1.44
N SER A 24 -20.34 0.66 -2.23
CA SER A 24 -21.04 1.34 -3.32
C SER A 24 -20.03 1.90 -4.32
N MET A 25 -20.44 1.98 -5.60
CA MET A 25 -19.69 2.61 -6.66
C MET A 25 -20.67 3.17 -7.69
N ASN A 26 -20.73 4.49 -7.83
CA ASN A 26 -21.64 5.22 -8.73
C ASN A 26 -21.09 6.61 -9.05
N ALA A 27 -21.79 7.40 -9.83
CA ALA A 27 -21.36 8.74 -10.24
C ALA A 27 -21.11 9.71 -9.08
N ALA A 28 -21.65 9.45 -7.88
CA ALA A 28 -21.38 10.28 -6.69
C ALA A 28 -20.06 9.91 -6.00
N GLY A 29 -19.47 8.75 -6.36
CA GLY A 29 -18.20 8.29 -5.79
C GLY A 29 -18.17 6.79 -5.54
N ALA A 30 -17.15 6.36 -4.84
CA ALA A 30 -16.95 4.96 -4.47
C ALA A 30 -16.70 4.83 -2.96
N ARG A 31 -17.20 3.74 -2.38
CA ARG A 31 -16.99 3.39 -0.98
C ARG A 31 -16.63 1.92 -0.87
N PHE A 32 -15.59 1.69 -0.11
CA PHE A 32 -15.10 0.35 0.20
C PHE A 32 -14.86 0.24 1.70
N GLU A 33 -14.86 -0.97 2.21
CA GLU A 33 -14.41 -1.26 3.56
C GLU A 33 -13.30 -2.31 3.53
N GLN A 34 -12.46 -2.29 4.54
CA GLN A 34 -11.43 -3.30 4.75
C GLN A 34 -11.43 -3.73 6.22
N SER A 35 -11.35 -5.04 6.44
CA SER A 35 -11.05 -5.59 7.76
C SER A 35 -9.54 -5.53 8.00
N VAL A 36 -9.09 -4.71 8.93
CA VAL A 36 -7.69 -4.62 9.35
C VAL A 36 -7.44 -5.45 10.60
N GLY A 37 -6.21 -5.92 10.76
CA GLY A 37 -5.83 -6.77 11.89
C GLY A 37 -4.41 -7.32 11.74
N PRO A 38 -4.01 -8.30 12.58
CA PRO A 38 -2.63 -8.79 12.65
C PRO A 38 -2.01 -9.21 11.32
N ARG A 39 -2.82 -9.75 10.40
CA ARG A 39 -2.38 -10.14 9.05
C ARG A 39 -1.79 -8.99 8.23
N PHE A 40 -2.21 -7.76 8.51
CA PHE A 40 -1.80 -6.55 7.80
C PHE A 40 -0.84 -5.68 8.61
N HIS A 41 -0.25 -6.24 9.67
CA HIS A 41 0.75 -5.54 10.47
C HIS A 41 2.15 -5.62 9.86
N ASP A 42 2.95 -4.61 10.12
CA ASP A 42 4.39 -4.61 9.83
C ASP A 42 5.17 -5.51 10.82
N HIS A 43 6.50 -5.50 10.71
CA HIS A 43 7.39 -6.27 11.58
C HIS A 43 7.28 -5.91 13.09
N ARG A 44 6.70 -4.77 13.42
CA ARG A 44 6.49 -4.30 14.81
C ARG A 44 5.10 -4.62 15.35
N GLY A 45 4.26 -5.31 14.56
CA GLY A 45 2.86 -5.52 14.92
C GLY A 45 1.99 -4.26 14.79
N GLN A 46 2.38 -3.30 13.94
CA GLN A 46 1.66 -2.03 13.76
C GLN A 46 0.96 -1.97 12.41
N THR A 47 -0.23 -1.37 12.38
CA THR A 47 -0.91 -0.98 11.14
C THR A 47 -0.22 0.25 10.55
N THR A 48 0.11 0.20 9.27
CA THR A 48 0.79 1.27 8.53
C THR A 48 -0.07 1.79 7.38
N LEU A 49 0.38 2.81 6.65
CA LEU A 49 -0.32 3.27 5.45
C LEU A 49 -0.40 2.15 4.39
N GLY A 50 0.63 1.32 4.31
CA GLY A 50 0.64 0.14 3.44
C GLY A 50 -0.45 -0.87 3.77
N SER A 51 -0.85 -1.00 5.04
CA SER A 51 -1.92 -1.91 5.47
C SER A 51 -3.27 -1.60 4.82
N VAL A 52 -3.49 -0.35 4.45
CA VAL A 52 -4.72 0.17 3.83
C VAL A 52 -4.51 0.62 2.38
N GLY A 53 -3.36 0.28 1.78
CA GLY A 53 -3.00 0.71 0.43
C GLY A 53 -3.98 0.24 -0.63
N VAL A 54 -4.47 -1.00 -0.54
CA VAL A 54 -5.41 -1.56 -1.52
C VAL A 54 -6.77 -0.89 -1.43
N VAL A 55 -7.34 -0.75 -0.23
CA VAL A 55 -8.64 -0.08 -0.08
C VAL A 55 -8.57 1.41 -0.45
N ALA A 56 -7.41 2.04 -0.25
CA ALA A 56 -7.16 3.42 -0.67
C ALA A 56 -7.20 3.54 -2.19
N ASP A 57 -6.46 2.68 -2.91
CA ASP A 57 -6.43 2.65 -4.37
C ASP A 57 -7.81 2.32 -4.95
N ASP A 58 -8.49 1.30 -4.42
CA ASP A 58 -9.84 0.92 -4.84
C ASP A 58 -10.83 2.07 -4.71
N ALA A 59 -10.78 2.83 -3.63
CA ALA A 59 -11.68 3.95 -3.42
C ALA A 59 -11.48 5.06 -4.46
N VAL A 60 -10.22 5.50 -4.66
CA VAL A 60 -9.94 6.60 -5.60
C VAL A 60 -10.04 6.15 -7.05
N ALA A 61 -9.59 4.93 -7.40
CA ALA A 61 -9.72 4.36 -8.73
C ALA A 61 -11.18 4.09 -9.09
N GLY A 62 -11.95 3.51 -8.16
CA GLY A 62 -13.38 3.24 -8.33
C GLY A 62 -14.20 4.51 -8.50
N ALA A 63 -13.90 5.57 -7.75
CA ALA A 63 -14.56 6.87 -7.89
C ALA A 63 -14.28 7.48 -9.28
N PHE A 64 -13.05 7.42 -9.77
CA PHE A 64 -12.72 7.90 -11.12
C PHE A 64 -13.40 7.05 -12.20
N TYR A 65 -13.33 5.72 -12.07
CA TYR A 65 -13.98 4.80 -13.01
C TYR A 65 -15.49 5.04 -13.11
N ALA A 66 -16.16 5.20 -11.97
CA ALA A 66 -17.60 5.43 -11.92
C ALA A 66 -18.04 6.80 -12.49
N SER A 67 -17.12 7.76 -12.55
CA SER A 67 -17.35 9.09 -13.12
C SER A 67 -16.98 9.17 -14.60
N ALA A 68 -16.19 8.23 -15.12
CA ALA A 68 -15.79 8.17 -16.51
C ALA A 68 -16.95 7.65 -17.41
N PRO A 69 -16.94 7.94 -18.73
CA PRO A 69 -17.91 7.39 -19.65
C PRO A 69 -17.99 5.87 -19.59
N ALA A 70 -19.18 5.31 -19.74
CA ALA A 70 -19.41 3.86 -19.68
C ALA A 70 -18.49 3.11 -20.67
N GLY A 71 -17.85 2.04 -20.18
CA GLY A 71 -16.89 1.25 -20.97
C GLY A 71 -15.48 1.86 -21.03
N SER A 72 -15.23 2.99 -20.38
CA SER A 72 -13.89 3.55 -20.23
C SER A 72 -12.98 2.61 -19.46
N ARG A 73 -11.69 2.71 -19.75
CA ARG A 73 -10.63 2.06 -19.00
C ARG A 73 -9.81 3.11 -18.31
N THR A 74 -9.57 2.89 -17.05
CA THR A 74 -8.91 3.88 -16.23
C THR A 74 -7.67 3.29 -15.57
N VAL A 75 -6.66 4.12 -15.40
CA VAL A 75 -5.43 3.79 -14.66
C VAL A 75 -5.11 4.92 -13.70
N VAL A 76 -4.67 4.57 -12.52
CA VAL A 76 -4.10 5.51 -11.56
C VAL A 76 -2.64 5.76 -11.95
N SER A 77 -2.24 7.01 -12.07
CA SER A 77 -0.85 7.41 -12.35
C SER A 77 -0.14 7.99 -11.13
N GLN A 78 -0.92 8.45 -10.16
CA GLN A 78 -0.40 8.97 -8.91
C GLN A 78 -1.38 8.63 -7.78
N LEU A 79 -0.83 8.16 -6.66
CA LEU A 79 -1.59 7.86 -5.45
C LEU A 79 -0.88 8.50 -4.25
N VAL A 80 -1.64 9.27 -3.48
CA VAL A 80 -1.16 9.92 -2.25
C VAL A 80 -2.06 9.51 -1.09
N VAL A 81 -1.43 9.04 -0.03
CA VAL A 81 -2.09 8.73 1.24
C VAL A 81 -1.39 9.48 2.36
N THR A 82 -2.12 10.30 3.09
CA THR A 82 -1.58 11.10 4.20
C THR A 82 -2.29 10.72 5.49
N ALA A 83 -1.55 10.29 6.49
CA ALA A 83 -2.08 9.96 7.81
C ALA A 83 -2.62 11.21 8.51
N ALA A 84 -3.91 11.22 8.86
CA ALA A 84 -4.53 12.24 9.70
C ALA A 84 -4.47 11.85 11.18
N ALA A 85 -4.55 10.53 11.47
CA ALA A 85 -4.46 9.95 12.80
C ALA A 85 -3.80 8.56 12.73
N PRO A 86 -3.44 7.92 13.87
CA PRO A 86 -3.04 6.53 13.88
C PRO A 86 -4.15 5.64 13.32
N LEU A 87 -3.79 4.71 12.44
CA LEU A 87 -4.69 3.67 11.96
C LEU A 87 -5.03 2.71 13.11
N PRO A 88 -6.24 2.12 13.11
CA PRO A 88 -6.59 1.14 14.13
C PRO A 88 -5.76 -0.14 13.98
N ALA A 89 -5.38 -0.76 15.09
CA ALA A 89 -4.67 -2.03 15.06
C ALA A 89 -5.54 -3.19 14.56
N SER A 90 -6.86 -3.07 14.70
CA SER A 90 -7.84 -4.06 14.23
C SER A 90 -9.21 -3.42 14.07
N GLY A 91 -10.10 -4.10 13.36
CA GLY A 91 -11.48 -3.65 13.12
C GLY A 91 -11.73 -3.32 11.65
N ILE A 92 -12.76 -2.54 11.40
CA ILE A 92 -13.15 -2.13 10.04
C ILE A 92 -12.69 -0.69 9.80
N VAL A 93 -12.09 -0.45 8.64
CA VAL A 93 -11.90 0.90 8.09
C VAL A 93 -12.78 1.05 6.85
N THR A 94 -13.28 2.25 6.61
CA THR A 94 -14.06 2.59 5.42
C THR A 94 -13.29 3.64 4.63
N ALA A 95 -13.03 3.36 3.35
CA ALA A 95 -12.48 4.31 2.40
C ALA A 95 -13.61 4.85 1.52
N ALA A 96 -13.70 6.16 1.37
CA ALA A 96 -14.66 6.83 0.50
C ALA A 96 -13.95 7.89 -0.34
N ALA A 97 -14.26 7.94 -1.63
CA ALA A 97 -13.68 8.92 -2.54
C ALA A 97 -14.70 9.40 -3.58
N SER A 98 -14.46 10.58 -4.15
CA SER A 98 -15.22 11.13 -5.26
C SER A 98 -14.29 11.80 -6.28
N ALA A 99 -14.72 11.85 -7.54
CA ALA A 99 -14.01 12.61 -8.55
C ALA A 99 -14.25 14.11 -8.31
N THR A 100 -13.17 14.84 -8.06
CA THR A 100 -13.22 16.31 -7.87
C THR A 100 -12.98 17.05 -9.17
N HIS A 101 -12.37 16.39 -10.14
CA HIS A 101 -12.16 16.91 -11.49
C HIS A 101 -12.12 15.76 -12.49
N LEU A 102 -12.77 15.94 -13.63
CA LEU A 102 -12.70 15.04 -14.78
C LEU A 102 -12.68 15.90 -16.06
N ASP A 103 -11.60 15.81 -16.79
CA ASP A 103 -11.45 16.40 -18.10
C ASP A 103 -11.56 15.30 -19.17
N LEU A 104 -12.65 15.29 -19.90
CA LEU A 104 -12.91 14.29 -20.95
C LEU A 104 -12.11 14.54 -22.23
N GLU A 105 -11.63 15.76 -22.46
CA GLU A 105 -10.81 16.09 -23.64
C GLU A 105 -9.42 15.46 -23.51
N THR A 106 -8.79 15.61 -22.35
CA THR A 106 -7.49 15.00 -22.06
C THR A 106 -7.59 13.59 -21.50
N GLY A 107 -8.76 13.16 -21.07
CA GLY A 107 -8.99 11.89 -20.40
C GLY A 107 -8.36 11.83 -19.02
N THR A 108 -8.14 12.97 -18.34
CA THR A 108 -7.49 13.06 -17.03
C THR A 108 -8.48 13.40 -15.95
N GLY A 109 -8.17 13.02 -14.72
CA GLY A 109 -8.95 13.47 -13.58
C GLY A 109 -8.25 13.29 -12.23
N VAL A 110 -8.83 13.95 -11.25
CA VAL A 110 -8.38 13.94 -9.86
C VAL A 110 -9.52 13.42 -8.99
N THR A 111 -9.20 12.54 -8.09
CA THR A 111 -10.08 12.04 -7.06
C THR A 111 -9.52 12.37 -5.68
N ASP A 112 -10.38 12.78 -4.78
CA ASP A 112 -10.07 12.98 -3.37
C ASP A 112 -10.94 12.08 -2.50
N GLY A 113 -10.40 11.66 -1.37
CA GLY A 113 -11.12 10.79 -0.46
C GLY A 113 -10.50 10.74 0.93
N GLU A 114 -11.05 9.88 1.75
CA GLU A 114 -10.60 9.67 3.12
C GLU A 114 -10.81 8.22 3.55
N ILE A 115 -10.03 7.81 4.55
CA ILE A 115 -10.23 6.56 5.28
C ILE A 115 -10.69 6.91 6.69
N ARG A 116 -11.79 6.31 7.13
CA ARG A 116 -12.31 6.42 8.49
C ARG A 116 -12.19 5.11 9.25
N ASP A 117 -11.92 5.20 10.53
CA ASP A 117 -11.96 4.04 11.43
C ASP A 117 -13.41 3.71 11.87
N GLY A 118 -13.57 2.62 12.60
CA GLY A 118 -14.87 2.16 13.09
C GLY A 118 -15.58 3.13 14.04
N GLY A 119 -14.87 4.14 14.55
CA GLY A 119 -15.42 5.24 15.35
C GLY A 119 -15.71 6.50 14.52
N ASP A 120 -15.72 6.41 13.20
CA ASP A 120 -15.93 7.51 12.25
C ASP A 120 -14.86 8.62 12.28
N ARG A 121 -13.70 8.36 12.89
CA ARG A 121 -12.57 9.29 12.89
C ARG A 121 -11.80 9.16 11.58
N VAL A 122 -11.48 10.31 10.94
CA VAL A 122 -10.59 10.32 9.77
C VAL A 122 -9.19 9.84 10.19
N ALA A 123 -8.78 8.73 9.62
CA ALA A 123 -7.46 8.13 9.84
C ALA A 123 -6.46 8.51 8.75
N ALA A 124 -6.92 8.65 7.49
CA ALA A 124 -6.08 9.09 6.39
C ALA A 124 -6.87 9.89 5.36
N MET A 125 -6.17 10.78 4.64
CA MET A 125 -6.65 11.49 3.46
C MET A 125 -6.07 10.85 2.21
N LEU A 126 -6.86 10.79 1.14
CA LEU A 126 -6.51 10.18 -0.14
C LEU A 126 -6.57 11.19 -1.27
N ARG A 127 -5.64 11.09 -2.21
CA ARG A 127 -5.70 11.77 -3.50
C ARG A 127 -5.12 10.89 -4.59
N ALA A 128 -5.74 10.89 -5.77
CA ALA A 128 -5.18 10.25 -6.94
C ALA A 128 -5.35 11.10 -8.19
N ARG A 129 -4.42 10.93 -9.13
CA ARG A 129 -4.56 11.36 -10.52
C ARG A 129 -4.71 10.12 -11.38
N SER A 130 -5.74 10.12 -12.21
CA SER A 130 -6.09 9.00 -13.06
C SER A 130 -6.22 9.42 -14.53
N PHE A 131 -6.10 8.46 -15.42
CA PHE A 131 -6.27 8.64 -16.85
C PHE A 131 -7.27 7.65 -17.43
N ILE A 132 -8.06 8.10 -18.41
CA ILE A 132 -8.77 7.23 -19.34
C ILE A 132 -7.77 6.76 -20.37
N VAL A 133 -7.65 5.46 -20.60
CA VAL A 133 -6.69 4.88 -21.53
C VAL A 133 -7.38 4.07 -22.62
N SER A 134 -6.85 4.13 -23.84
CA SER A 134 -7.37 3.42 -25.00
C SER A 134 -6.77 2.02 -25.21
N ARG A 135 -5.99 1.50 -24.24
CA ARG A 135 -5.35 0.18 -24.35
C ARG A 135 -6.39 -0.94 -24.44
N PRO A 136 -6.20 -1.96 -25.31
CA PRO A 136 -7.03 -3.14 -25.28
C PRO A 136 -6.89 -3.84 -23.93
N VAL A 137 -8.00 -4.17 -23.25
CA VAL A 137 -7.98 -5.07 -22.09
C VAL A 137 -7.63 -6.44 -22.63
N ARG A 138 -6.76 -7.17 -21.94
CA ARG A 138 -6.75 -8.62 -22.04
C ARG A 138 -8.10 -9.10 -21.47
N THR A 139 -9.08 -9.28 -22.36
CA THR A 139 -10.41 -9.80 -22.01
C THR A 139 -10.36 -11.23 -21.44
N GLU A 140 -9.20 -11.85 -21.44
CA GLU A 140 -8.93 -13.21 -20.97
C GLU A 140 -8.54 -13.30 -19.51
N LEU A 141 -8.46 -12.19 -18.79
CA LEU A 141 -8.46 -12.21 -17.34
C LEU A 141 -9.91 -12.47 -16.86
N HIS A 142 -10.45 -13.56 -17.31
CA HIS A 142 -11.35 -14.29 -16.49
C HIS A 142 -10.56 -14.57 -15.20
N TYR A 143 -11.00 -14.01 -14.08
CA TYR A 143 -10.76 -14.63 -12.81
C TYR A 143 -11.27 -16.06 -12.99
N GLY A 144 -10.35 -16.97 -13.35
CA GLY A 144 -10.71 -18.35 -13.64
C GLY A 144 -11.55 -18.91 -12.50
N PRO A 145 -12.28 -19.99 -12.69
CA PRO A 145 -12.97 -20.66 -11.60
C PRO A 145 -11.91 -20.79 -10.50
N ALA A 146 -12.23 -20.35 -9.29
CA ALA A 146 -11.33 -20.21 -8.15
C ALA A 146 -10.22 -21.29 -8.15
N ALA A 147 -9.28 -21.17 -9.08
CA ALA A 147 -8.09 -21.98 -9.13
C ALA A 147 -7.38 -21.59 -7.85
N GLU A 148 -7.42 -22.48 -6.90
CA GLU A 148 -6.88 -22.42 -5.54
C GLU A 148 -6.14 -21.11 -5.27
N LEU A 149 -6.86 -20.13 -4.71
CA LEU A 149 -6.26 -18.90 -4.26
C LEU A 149 -5.31 -19.28 -3.12
N VAL A 150 -4.06 -19.53 -3.45
CA VAL A 150 -3.02 -19.80 -2.46
C VAL A 150 -2.77 -18.51 -1.72
N ILE A 151 -3.43 -18.35 -0.59
CA ILE A 151 -3.17 -17.25 0.32
C ILE A 151 -1.92 -17.62 1.11
N PRO A 152 -0.83 -16.84 1.06
CA PRO A 152 0.35 -17.10 1.87
C PRO A 152 -0.02 -17.24 3.35
N GLU A 153 0.61 -18.17 4.05
CA GLU A 153 0.46 -18.27 5.50
C GLU A 153 0.86 -16.96 6.16
N GLN A 154 0.16 -16.63 7.24
CA GLN A 154 0.47 -15.44 8.01
C GLN A 154 1.80 -15.64 8.71
N GLU A 155 2.78 -14.78 8.41
CA GLU A 155 4.05 -14.79 9.15
C GLU A 155 3.87 -14.29 10.59
N GLU A 156 4.72 -14.76 11.45
CA GLU A 156 4.77 -14.32 12.84
C GLU A 156 5.37 -12.93 12.97
N THR A 157 5.20 -12.33 14.14
CA THR A 157 5.88 -11.08 14.52
C THR A 157 6.86 -11.40 15.65
N THR A 158 8.00 -10.72 15.67
CA THR A 158 8.90 -10.75 16.80
C THR A 158 8.27 -9.98 17.96
N PRO A 159 8.34 -10.48 19.21
CA PRO A 159 7.80 -9.79 20.37
C PRO A 159 8.29 -8.35 20.50
N ALA A 160 7.39 -7.43 20.86
CA ALA A 160 7.68 -5.99 20.86
C ALA A 160 8.77 -5.60 21.88
N ASP A 161 8.86 -6.30 23.01
CA ASP A 161 9.88 -6.10 24.03
C ASP A 161 11.28 -6.53 23.56
N GLU A 162 11.37 -7.60 22.77
CA GLU A 162 12.62 -8.01 22.13
C GLU A 162 13.09 -6.95 21.12
N LEU A 163 12.18 -6.43 20.28
CA LEU A 163 12.49 -5.37 19.31
C LEU A 163 12.89 -4.07 20.01
N ALA A 164 12.19 -3.71 21.10
CA ALA A 164 12.46 -2.47 21.82
C ALA A 164 13.87 -2.41 22.45
N ALA A 165 14.46 -3.55 22.72
CA ALA A 165 15.82 -3.64 23.28
C ALA A 165 16.92 -3.41 22.25
N LEU A 166 16.61 -3.46 20.94
CA LEU A 166 17.58 -3.44 19.86
C LEU A 166 17.66 -2.07 19.17
N PRO A 167 18.88 -1.66 18.71
CA PRO A 167 19.00 -0.58 17.73
C PRO A 167 18.22 -0.91 16.46
N GLY A 168 17.57 0.08 15.86
CA GLY A 168 16.73 -0.14 14.70
C GLY A 168 17.49 -0.71 13.49
N LEU A 169 18.76 -0.36 13.29
CA LEU A 169 19.61 -0.98 12.28
C LEU A 169 19.75 -2.49 12.51
N THR A 170 20.00 -2.90 13.75
CA THR A 170 20.12 -4.33 14.13
C THR A 170 18.82 -5.10 13.88
N ILE A 171 17.66 -4.46 14.10
CA ILE A 171 16.35 -5.05 13.77
C ILE A 171 16.26 -5.35 12.28
N VAL A 172 16.58 -4.38 11.40
CA VAL A 172 16.46 -4.56 9.96
C VAL A 172 17.51 -5.52 9.40
N GLU A 173 18.74 -5.53 9.94
CA GLU A 173 19.74 -6.56 9.66
C GLU A 173 19.27 -7.96 10.12
N GLY A 174 18.54 -8.02 11.23
CA GLY A 174 17.88 -9.23 11.70
C GLY A 174 16.84 -9.74 10.72
N ILE A 175 16.02 -8.84 10.16
CA ILE A 175 15.02 -9.16 9.12
C ILE A 175 15.72 -9.69 7.87
N ALA A 176 16.75 -9.01 7.38
CA ALA A 176 17.50 -9.42 6.19
C ALA A 176 18.16 -10.81 6.35
N SER A 177 18.57 -11.17 7.56
CA SER A 177 19.16 -12.47 7.87
C SER A 177 18.18 -13.54 8.36
N GLY A 178 16.89 -13.23 8.47
CA GLY A 178 15.86 -14.13 8.98
C GLY A 178 15.88 -14.39 10.49
N ARG A 179 16.65 -13.63 11.27
CA ARG A 179 16.67 -13.70 12.75
C ARG A 179 15.53 -12.94 13.40
N VAL A 180 14.96 -11.97 12.71
CA VAL A 180 13.80 -11.20 13.09
C VAL A 180 12.74 -11.42 12.03
N HIS A 181 11.51 -11.64 12.42
CA HIS A 181 10.40 -11.80 11.49
C HIS A 181 10.16 -10.49 10.71
N ARG A 182 9.99 -10.58 9.40
CA ARG A 182 9.72 -9.40 8.55
C ARG A 182 8.30 -8.84 8.71
N GLY A 183 7.46 -9.59 9.42
CA GLY A 183 6.07 -9.27 9.70
C GLY A 183 5.07 -9.74 8.62
N PRO A 184 3.80 -9.92 9.03
CA PRO A 184 2.77 -10.54 8.20
C PRO A 184 2.54 -9.84 6.86
N LEU A 185 2.51 -8.50 6.84
CA LEU A 185 2.24 -7.76 5.62
C LEU A 185 3.41 -7.85 4.61
N ALA A 186 4.65 -7.86 5.10
CA ALA A 186 5.81 -8.07 4.25
C ALA A 186 5.86 -9.51 3.71
N GLY A 187 5.48 -10.50 4.54
CA GLY A 187 5.30 -11.88 4.11
C GLY A 187 4.24 -12.01 3.03
N LEU A 188 3.07 -11.39 3.23
CA LEU A 188 1.96 -11.41 2.29
C LEU A 188 2.36 -10.82 0.93
N THR A 189 3.06 -9.68 0.92
CA THR A 189 3.50 -9.01 -0.32
C THR A 189 4.76 -9.61 -0.93
N GLY A 190 5.39 -10.56 -0.26
CA GLY A 190 6.65 -11.18 -0.73
C GLY A 190 7.84 -10.23 -0.69
N LEU A 191 7.79 -9.14 0.10
CA LEU A 191 8.92 -8.23 0.27
C LEU A 191 10.04 -8.94 1.04
N ALA A 192 11.21 -9.04 0.40
CA ALA A 192 12.44 -9.58 0.97
C ALA A 192 13.51 -8.49 1.00
N VAL A 193 14.20 -8.36 2.13
CA VAL A 193 15.34 -7.44 2.29
C VAL A 193 16.63 -8.21 2.03
N GLU A 194 17.48 -7.71 1.15
CA GLU A 194 18.72 -8.36 0.69
C GLU A 194 19.97 -7.64 1.23
N SER A 195 19.92 -6.33 1.33
CA SER A 195 21.01 -5.55 1.92
C SER A 195 20.47 -4.37 2.75
N VAL A 196 21.24 -4.04 3.79
CA VAL A 196 20.86 -3.02 4.77
C VAL A 196 22.09 -2.20 5.14
N SER A 197 21.90 -0.91 5.24
CA SER A 197 22.79 0.01 5.96
C SER A 197 21.95 1.11 6.60
N ARG A 198 22.54 1.90 7.51
CA ARG A 198 21.80 2.99 8.15
C ARG A 198 21.25 3.96 7.09
N GLY A 199 19.95 4.09 7.00
CA GLY A 199 19.26 4.95 6.04
C GLY A 199 19.06 4.36 4.64
N THR A 200 19.41 3.10 4.42
CA THR A 200 19.25 2.46 3.09
C THR A 200 18.89 0.99 3.23
N ILE A 201 17.97 0.53 2.40
CA ILE A 201 17.74 -0.90 2.14
C ILE A 201 17.67 -1.17 0.65
N SER A 202 18.03 -2.39 0.26
CA SER A 202 17.65 -2.96 -1.02
C SER A 202 17.09 -4.36 -0.85
N GLY A 203 16.25 -4.77 -1.81
CA GLY A 203 15.59 -6.05 -1.78
C GLY A 203 14.74 -6.27 -3.01
N SER A 204 13.80 -7.16 -2.88
CA SER A 204 12.89 -7.51 -3.97
C SER A 204 11.49 -7.88 -3.45
N MET A 205 10.49 -7.78 -4.33
CA MET A 205 9.20 -8.41 -4.14
C MET A 205 8.88 -9.28 -5.36
N THR A 206 8.25 -10.43 -5.12
CA THR A 206 7.81 -11.31 -6.21
C THR A 206 6.33 -11.09 -6.46
N PRO A 207 5.93 -10.61 -7.69
CA PRO A 207 4.52 -10.51 -8.05
C PRO A 207 3.81 -11.86 -7.93
N SER A 208 2.51 -11.82 -7.64
CA SER A 208 1.66 -13.00 -7.54
C SER A 208 0.30 -12.72 -8.18
N ASN A 209 -0.33 -13.75 -8.71
CA ASN A 209 -1.63 -13.64 -9.41
C ASN A 209 -2.73 -12.98 -8.56
N TRP A 210 -2.70 -13.17 -7.24
CA TRP A 210 -3.68 -12.53 -6.36
C TRP A 210 -3.54 -11.01 -6.29
N MET A 211 -2.39 -10.45 -6.65
CA MET A 211 -2.12 -9.00 -6.66
C MET A 211 -2.71 -8.28 -7.88
N SER A 212 -3.43 -9.02 -8.74
CA SER A 212 -3.91 -8.52 -10.02
C SER A 212 -5.02 -7.48 -9.85
N ASN A 213 -4.89 -6.39 -10.59
CA ASN A 213 -6.03 -5.52 -10.90
C ASN A 213 -6.83 -6.09 -12.09
N ALA A 214 -7.92 -5.43 -12.46
CA ALA A 214 -8.80 -5.83 -13.57
C ALA A 214 -8.12 -5.88 -14.96
N VAL A 215 -6.90 -5.38 -15.10
CA VAL A 215 -6.14 -5.41 -16.36
C VAL A 215 -4.92 -6.36 -16.34
N GLY A 216 -4.78 -7.17 -15.26
CA GLY A 216 -3.74 -8.20 -15.16
C GLY A 216 -2.37 -7.71 -14.75
N THR A 217 -2.31 -6.58 -14.12
CA THR A 217 -1.07 -6.04 -13.57
C THR A 217 -1.18 -5.90 -12.06
N VAL A 218 -0.05 -5.80 -11.38
CA VAL A 218 -0.04 -5.55 -9.94
C VAL A 218 -0.77 -4.25 -9.63
N GLN A 219 -1.75 -4.31 -8.73
CA GLN A 219 -2.59 -3.16 -8.36
C GLN A 219 -1.76 -2.09 -7.65
N GLY A 220 -2.11 -0.82 -7.88
CA GLY A 220 -1.38 0.33 -7.35
C GLY A 220 -1.27 0.36 -5.83
N GLY A 221 -2.31 -0.07 -5.13
CA GLY A 221 -2.32 -0.17 -3.67
C GLY A 221 -1.37 -1.22 -3.12
N VAL A 222 -1.12 -2.33 -3.83
CA VAL A 222 -0.07 -3.30 -3.47
C VAL A 222 1.32 -2.68 -3.62
N LEU A 223 1.54 -1.91 -4.69
CA LEU A 223 2.80 -1.19 -4.90
C LEU A 223 3.01 -0.12 -3.82
N LEU A 224 1.92 0.55 -3.37
CA LEU A 224 1.96 1.44 -2.21
C LEU A 224 2.35 0.70 -0.95
N THR A 225 1.74 -0.46 -0.70
CA THR A 225 2.06 -1.30 0.46
C THR A 225 3.55 -1.63 0.52
N VAL A 226 4.13 -2.07 -0.59
CA VAL A 226 5.56 -2.40 -0.68
C VAL A 226 6.44 -1.17 -0.48
N ALA A 227 6.08 -0.03 -1.07
CA ALA A 227 6.83 1.20 -0.93
C ALA A 227 6.80 1.75 0.51
N ASP A 228 5.63 1.71 1.18
CA ASP A 228 5.49 2.12 2.58
C ASP A 228 6.26 1.21 3.54
N LEU A 229 6.19 -0.12 3.33
CA LEU A 229 6.96 -1.08 4.12
C LEU A 229 8.47 -0.85 3.96
N ALA A 230 8.95 -0.63 2.73
CA ALA A 230 10.35 -0.35 2.47
C ALA A 230 10.80 0.96 3.11
N ALA A 231 10.00 2.02 3.01
CA ALA A 231 10.26 3.29 3.68
C ALA A 231 10.24 3.14 5.21
N GLY A 232 9.32 2.34 5.74
CA GLY A 232 9.24 2.00 7.16
C GLY A 232 10.51 1.29 7.66
N LEU A 233 11.01 0.32 6.90
CA LEU A 233 12.27 -0.36 7.24
C LEU A 233 13.47 0.59 7.22
N VAL A 234 13.54 1.53 6.26
CA VAL A 234 14.55 2.60 6.26
C VAL A 234 14.42 3.48 7.49
N ALA A 235 13.19 3.92 7.83
CA ALA A 235 12.94 4.69 9.06
C ALA A 235 13.36 3.92 10.31
N GLN A 236 13.11 2.60 10.35
CA GLN A 236 13.56 1.73 11.44
C GLN A 236 15.08 1.78 11.62
N THR A 237 15.87 1.76 10.55
CA THR A 237 17.34 1.82 10.66
C THR A 237 17.87 3.07 11.35
N LEU A 238 17.04 4.10 11.49
CA LEU A 238 17.40 5.39 12.10
C LEU A 238 17.05 5.44 13.59
N THR A 239 16.27 4.48 14.10
CA THR A 239 15.79 4.49 15.49
C THR A 239 16.83 3.96 16.46
N GLU A 240 16.83 4.52 17.68
CA GLU A 240 17.59 4.02 18.81
C GLU A 240 16.73 3.03 19.63
N PRO A 241 17.31 2.21 20.50
CA PRO A 241 16.53 1.32 21.39
C PRO A 241 15.43 2.08 22.12
N GLY A 242 14.25 1.47 22.23
CA GLY A 242 13.08 2.06 22.88
C GLY A 242 12.41 3.19 22.11
N THR A 243 12.88 3.52 20.90
CA THR A 243 12.22 4.51 20.03
C THR A 243 11.41 3.85 18.94
N SER A 244 10.41 4.56 18.42
CA SER A 244 9.56 4.10 17.33
C SER A 244 9.54 5.12 16.20
N PHE A 245 8.96 4.74 15.08
CA PHE A 245 8.65 5.65 13.98
C PHE A 245 7.21 5.46 13.50
N ARG A 246 6.71 6.42 12.74
CA ARG A 246 5.43 6.32 12.04
C ARG A 246 5.54 6.99 10.68
N THR A 247 5.13 6.31 9.61
CA THR A 247 4.96 6.92 8.29
C THR A 247 3.80 7.92 8.36
N LEU A 248 4.01 9.13 7.89
CA LEU A 248 3.03 10.23 7.89
C LEU A 248 2.33 10.36 6.55
N ASP A 249 3.03 10.07 5.48
CA ASP A 249 2.50 10.09 4.12
C ASP A 249 3.22 9.07 3.24
N ALA A 250 2.55 8.68 2.17
CA ALA A 250 3.11 7.91 1.07
C ALA A 250 2.59 8.53 -0.24
N HIS A 251 3.50 8.93 -1.10
CA HIS A 251 3.25 9.58 -2.37
C HIS A 251 3.89 8.75 -3.47
N LEU A 252 3.10 8.17 -4.36
CA LEU A 252 3.55 7.30 -5.44
C LEU A 252 3.25 7.89 -6.80
N ASP A 253 4.25 7.91 -7.68
CA ASP A 253 4.09 8.04 -9.11
C ASP A 253 4.18 6.63 -9.75
N LEU A 254 3.07 6.18 -10.32
CA LEU A 254 2.92 4.88 -10.98
C LEU A 254 3.30 5.04 -12.46
N VAL A 255 4.55 4.74 -12.78
CA VAL A 255 5.13 4.97 -14.12
C VAL A 255 4.79 3.85 -15.08
N ARG A 256 4.84 2.60 -14.58
CA ARG A 256 4.52 1.38 -15.33
C ARG A 256 3.90 0.36 -14.39
N SER A 257 2.90 -0.35 -14.88
CA SER A 257 2.27 -1.44 -14.13
C SER A 257 2.98 -2.77 -14.44
N PRO A 258 3.65 -3.40 -13.48
CA PRO A 258 4.28 -4.71 -13.69
C PRO A 258 3.22 -5.80 -13.83
N ALA A 259 3.50 -6.81 -14.66
CA ALA A 259 2.65 -7.98 -14.78
C ALA A 259 2.70 -8.84 -13.50
N VAL A 260 1.59 -9.50 -13.14
CA VAL A 260 1.53 -10.34 -11.94
C VAL A 260 2.31 -11.66 -12.08
N ASP A 261 2.57 -12.09 -13.31
CA ASP A 261 3.40 -13.23 -13.70
C ASP A 261 4.82 -12.80 -14.14
N GLY A 262 5.17 -11.53 -13.88
CA GLY A 262 6.45 -10.95 -14.25
C GLY A 262 7.60 -11.37 -13.35
N PRO A 263 8.83 -10.94 -13.69
CA PRO A 263 10.00 -11.20 -12.87
C PRO A 263 9.90 -10.46 -11.52
N PRO A 264 10.73 -10.85 -10.53
CA PRO A 264 10.82 -10.12 -9.27
C PRO A 264 11.11 -8.63 -9.49
N ILE A 265 10.41 -7.80 -8.74
CA ILE A 265 10.57 -6.33 -8.77
C ILE A 265 11.66 -5.97 -7.76
N ARG A 266 12.67 -5.23 -8.19
CA ARG A 266 13.70 -4.71 -7.29
C ARG A 266 13.13 -3.54 -6.49
N VAL A 267 13.44 -3.53 -5.21
CA VAL A 267 13.05 -2.51 -4.25
C VAL A 267 14.32 -1.84 -3.73
N LYS A 268 14.42 -0.54 -3.88
CA LYS A 268 15.47 0.26 -3.25
C LYS A 268 14.85 1.44 -2.54
N SER A 269 15.23 1.64 -1.27
CA SER A 269 14.73 2.74 -0.45
C SER A 269 15.89 3.40 0.28
N ASP A 270 15.94 4.72 0.19
CA ASP A 270 17.03 5.54 0.71
C ASP A 270 16.49 6.75 1.48
N VAL A 271 17.12 7.08 2.59
CA VAL A 271 16.89 8.35 3.25
C VAL A 271 17.46 9.49 2.39
N VAL A 272 16.61 10.45 2.02
CA VAL A 272 17.01 11.70 1.37
C VAL A 272 17.55 12.68 2.41
N ARG A 273 16.85 12.77 3.54
CA ARG A 273 17.23 13.61 4.67
C ARG A 273 16.62 13.06 5.95
N ALA A 274 17.42 12.99 7.00
CA ALA A 274 16.95 12.73 8.34
C ALA A 274 17.29 13.89 9.28
N GLY A 275 16.26 14.39 9.94
CA GLY A 275 16.39 15.31 11.07
C GLY A 275 16.10 14.57 12.38
N ARG A 276 16.04 15.31 13.47
CA ARG A 276 15.78 14.73 14.80
C ARG A 276 14.38 14.13 14.98
N ARG A 277 13.38 14.57 14.21
CA ARG A 277 11.98 14.17 14.34
C ARG A 277 11.34 13.69 13.05
N LEU A 278 11.97 13.93 11.93
CA LEU A 278 11.40 13.66 10.61
C LEU A 278 12.50 13.13 9.70
N ALA A 279 12.18 12.07 8.98
CA ALA A 279 12.98 11.57 7.87
C ALA A 279 12.14 11.67 6.58
N LEU A 280 12.77 12.13 5.50
CA LEU A 280 12.26 12.05 4.14
C LEU A 280 12.95 10.89 3.45
N ILE A 281 12.17 10.00 2.83
CA ILE A 281 12.62 8.74 2.28
C ILE A 281 12.12 8.63 0.84
N GLU A 282 12.98 8.20 -0.06
CA GLU A 282 12.63 7.84 -1.43
C GLU A 282 12.72 6.33 -1.61
N THR A 283 11.71 5.76 -2.30
CA THR A 283 11.65 4.35 -2.67
C THR A 283 11.47 4.23 -4.17
N ARG A 284 12.24 3.37 -4.80
CA ARG A 284 12.13 3.03 -6.22
C ARG A 284 11.85 1.56 -6.38
N LEU A 285 10.83 1.26 -7.18
CA LEU A 285 10.54 -0.09 -7.64
C LEU A 285 10.95 -0.16 -9.12
N THR A 286 11.78 -1.13 -9.47
CA THR A 286 12.29 -1.28 -10.84
C THR A 286 12.22 -2.74 -11.28
N THR A 287 12.21 -2.95 -12.59
CA THR A 287 12.46 -4.26 -13.18
C THR A 287 13.91 -4.70 -12.91
N PRO A 288 14.25 -5.99 -13.09
CA PRO A 288 15.62 -6.47 -12.93
C PRO A 288 16.65 -5.78 -13.81
N ASP A 289 16.25 -5.32 -15.01
CA ASP A 289 17.05 -4.54 -15.96
C ASP A 289 17.08 -3.03 -15.68
N GLY A 290 16.47 -2.60 -14.57
CA GLY A 290 16.56 -1.22 -14.07
C GLY A 290 15.49 -0.27 -14.61
N GLN A 291 14.48 -0.74 -15.33
CA GLN A 291 13.38 0.11 -15.80
C GLN A 291 12.49 0.53 -14.62
N LEU A 292 12.22 1.83 -14.48
CA LEU A 292 11.40 2.37 -13.41
C LEU A 292 9.93 1.95 -13.54
N LEU A 293 9.39 1.38 -12.48
CA LEU A 293 7.98 1.01 -12.31
C LEU A 293 7.25 2.01 -11.43
N VAL A 294 7.84 2.32 -10.26
CA VAL A 294 7.27 3.24 -9.27
C VAL A 294 8.38 4.13 -8.72
N SER A 295 8.08 5.42 -8.61
CA SER A 295 8.84 6.37 -7.79
C SER A 295 7.96 6.76 -6.61
N ALA A 296 8.46 6.57 -5.38
CA ALA A 296 7.70 6.88 -4.18
C ALA A 296 8.51 7.77 -3.23
N ARG A 297 7.78 8.60 -2.48
CA ARG A 297 8.29 9.37 -1.36
C ARG A 297 7.44 9.14 -0.13
N ALA A 298 8.08 9.10 1.02
CA ALA A 298 7.42 9.01 2.31
C ALA A 298 8.09 9.92 3.32
N SER A 299 7.29 10.49 4.22
CA SER A 299 7.79 11.16 5.40
C SER A 299 7.56 10.25 6.60
N ALA A 300 8.57 10.05 7.42
CA ALA A 300 8.47 9.28 8.66
C ALA A 300 8.77 10.17 9.86
N GLN A 301 7.85 10.20 10.81
CA GLN A 301 8.09 10.78 12.13
C GLN A 301 8.94 9.80 12.94
N LEU A 302 10.06 10.29 13.46
CA LEU A 302 10.92 9.54 14.37
C LEU A 302 10.53 9.88 15.81
N GLY A 303 10.24 8.85 16.61
CA GLY A 303 9.90 8.99 18.03
C GLY A 303 11.11 9.39 18.86
N ARG A 304 10.85 9.94 20.05
CA ARG A 304 11.86 10.06 21.10
C ARG A 304 11.90 8.77 21.87
N PRO A 305 13.02 8.43 22.55
CA PRO A 305 12.99 7.43 23.59
C PRO A 305 11.82 7.76 24.54
N HIS A 306 11.06 6.76 24.93
CA HIS A 306 10.11 6.93 26.01
C HIS A 306 10.96 7.29 27.23
N ASP A 307 10.97 8.55 27.63
CA ASP A 307 11.40 8.90 28.99
C ASP A 307 10.42 8.18 29.91
N GLY A 308 10.82 6.98 30.32
CA GLY A 308 10.09 6.20 31.30
C GLY A 308 10.17 6.91 32.63
N ALA A 309 9.29 7.89 32.82
CA ALA A 309 9.01 8.48 34.10
C ALA A 309 7.72 9.32 34.04
N GLY A 310 6.67 8.82 34.54
CA GLY A 310 5.74 9.60 35.37
C GLY A 310 4.75 10.51 34.62
N ARG A 311 3.52 10.08 34.44
CA ARG A 311 2.39 10.55 35.29
C ARG A 311 1.12 9.80 34.94
#